data_e6efadf8dbfd13d7c48c252e012ac4a1
#
_entry.id   e6efadf8dbfd13d7c48c252e012ac4a1
#
_cell.length_a   1.000
_cell.length_b   1.000
_cell.length_c   1.000
_cell.angle_alpha   90.00
_cell.angle_beta   90.00
_cell.angle_gamma   90.00
#
_symmetry.space_group_name_H-M   'P 1'
#
loop_
_entity.id
_entity.type
_entity.pdbx_description
1 polymer ?
#
loop_
_entity_poly.entity_id
_entity_poly.type
_entity_poly.pdbx_seq_one_letter_code
_entity_poly.pdbx_strand_id
1 'polypeptide(L)'
;SNVRDLLPVLEGVAKAGKPLLIVAEEVEGEALATLVVNTIRGIVKVCAVKAPGFGDRRKAMLEDMAILTGGVVISEEVGLSLEKATIKDLGRAKKIQVSKENTTIIDGAGEGAGIEARIKQIKAQIEETSSDYDREKLQERVAKLAGGVAVIKVGAATEVEMKEKKARVEDALHATRAAVEEGIVPGGGVALIRAKAAIAGIKGVNEDQNHG
;
A
#
# COMPACT_ATOMS: atom_id res chain seq x y z
N SER A 1 7.93 -7.59 19.92
CA SER A 1 8.85 -8.49 19.19
C SER A 1 10.22 -8.47 19.85
N ASN A 2 10.78 -9.62 20.14
CA ASN A 2 12.11 -9.72 20.71
C ASN A 2 13.15 -9.46 19.60
N VAL A 3 14.09 -8.56 19.85
CA VAL A 3 15.16 -8.24 18.89
C VAL A 3 16.00 -9.47 18.52
N ARG A 4 16.13 -10.41 19.45
CA ARG A 4 16.91 -11.63 19.24
C ARG A 4 16.35 -12.49 18.12
N ASP A 5 15.03 -12.52 17.95
CA ASP A 5 14.34 -13.30 16.93
C ASP A 5 14.61 -12.75 15.51
N LEU A 6 14.93 -11.45 15.42
CA LEU A 6 15.21 -10.77 14.16
C LEU A 6 16.69 -10.89 13.73
N LEU A 7 17.61 -11.17 14.65
CA LEU A 7 19.05 -11.19 14.39
C LEU A 7 19.46 -12.13 13.24
N PRO A 8 18.96 -13.38 13.14
CA PRO A 8 19.35 -14.27 12.04
C PRO A 8 19.04 -13.71 10.66
N VAL A 9 17.87 -13.06 10.51
CA VAL A 9 17.47 -12.41 9.27
C VAL A 9 18.36 -11.20 8.97
N LEU A 10 18.63 -10.36 9.97
CA LEU A 10 19.47 -9.17 9.80
C LEU A 10 20.93 -9.54 9.44
N GLU A 11 21.50 -10.54 10.05
CA GLU A 11 22.83 -11.03 9.72
C GLU A 11 22.89 -11.56 8.28
N GLY A 12 21.88 -12.32 7.88
CA GLY A 12 21.76 -12.81 6.52
C GLY A 12 21.67 -11.69 5.48
N VAL A 13 20.85 -10.67 5.76
CA VAL A 13 20.67 -9.50 4.90
C VAL A 13 21.96 -8.66 4.83
N ALA A 14 22.64 -8.46 5.97
CA ALA A 14 23.92 -7.76 6.01
C ALA A 14 24.99 -8.45 5.16
N LYS A 15 25.08 -9.79 5.27
CA LYS A 15 26.00 -10.59 4.43
C LYS A 15 25.67 -10.50 2.94
N ALA A 16 24.36 -10.43 2.60
CA ALA A 16 23.91 -10.30 1.22
C ALA A 16 24.12 -8.87 0.65
N GLY A 17 24.37 -7.87 1.50
CA GLY A 17 24.59 -6.47 1.11
C GLY A 17 23.36 -5.81 0.45
N LYS A 18 22.16 -6.32 0.68
CA LYS A 18 20.92 -5.83 0.07
C LYS A 18 20.07 -5.07 1.10
N PRO A 19 19.28 -4.08 0.64
CA PRO A 19 18.32 -3.42 1.52
C PRO A 19 17.17 -4.36 1.89
N LEU A 20 16.62 -4.17 3.10
CA LEU A 20 15.51 -4.92 3.64
C LEU A 20 14.30 -4.01 3.89
N LEU A 21 13.13 -4.40 3.38
CA LEU A 21 11.85 -3.87 3.84
C LEU A 21 11.22 -4.85 4.83
N ILE A 22 10.82 -4.36 5.98
CA ILE A 22 10.05 -5.10 6.97
C ILE A 22 8.61 -4.57 6.92
N VAL A 23 7.66 -5.45 6.64
CA VAL A 23 6.22 -5.15 6.71
C VAL A 23 5.66 -5.93 7.88
N ALA A 24 5.32 -5.25 8.96
CA ALA A 24 4.86 -5.88 10.19
C ALA A 24 3.71 -5.09 10.82
N GLU A 25 2.96 -5.73 11.70
CA GLU A 25 1.90 -5.06 12.46
C GLU A 25 2.46 -3.90 13.27
N GLU A 26 3.57 -4.16 13.97
CA GLU A 26 4.26 -3.15 14.76
C GLU A 26 5.75 -3.50 14.89
N VAL A 27 6.57 -2.46 14.81
CA VAL A 27 8.01 -2.53 15.08
C VAL A 27 8.32 -1.42 16.08
N GLU A 28 8.60 -1.78 17.33
CA GLU A 28 8.76 -0.85 18.43
C GLU A 28 9.88 -1.28 19.40
N GLY A 29 10.12 -0.45 20.41
CA GLY A 29 11.03 -0.74 21.50
C GLY A 29 12.45 -1.06 21.06
N GLU A 30 13.03 -2.11 21.63
CA GLU A 30 14.41 -2.53 21.37
C GLU A 30 14.64 -2.96 19.91
N ALA A 31 13.63 -3.58 19.28
CA ALA A 31 13.72 -3.97 17.88
C ALA A 31 13.89 -2.76 16.96
N LEU A 32 13.06 -1.72 17.14
CA LEU A 32 13.17 -0.49 16.36
C LEU A 32 14.50 0.22 16.61
N ALA A 33 14.91 0.35 17.86
CA ALA A 33 16.18 0.98 18.21
C ALA A 33 17.38 0.27 17.55
N THR A 34 17.37 -1.07 17.54
CA THR A 34 18.42 -1.87 16.90
C THR A 34 18.45 -1.64 15.39
N LEU A 35 17.30 -1.61 14.70
CA LEU A 35 17.21 -1.33 13.26
C LEU A 35 17.76 0.06 12.94
N VAL A 36 17.37 1.08 13.70
CA VAL A 36 17.82 2.46 13.52
C VAL A 36 19.32 2.59 13.69
N VAL A 37 19.89 2.04 14.80
CA VAL A 37 21.33 2.12 15.06
C VAL A 37 22.14 1.41 13.97
N ASN A 38 21.72 0.23 13.52
CA ASN A 38 22.44 -0.51 12.48
C ASN A 38 22.32 0.16 11.10
N THR A 39 21.19 0.83 10.84
CA THR A 39 21.03 1.63 9.62
C THR A 39 21.94 2.88 9.63
N ILE A 40 21.99 3.60 10.77
CA ILE A 40 22.89 4.77 10.92
C ILE A 40 24.35 4.38 10.78
N ARG A 41 24.75 3.22 11.34
CA ARG A 41 26.10 2.68 11.21
C ARG A 41 26.43 2.13 9.83
N GLY A 42 25.45 2.08 8.92
CA GLY A 42 25.65 1.55 7.56
C GLY A 42 25.82 0.03 7.49
N ILE A 43 25.56 -0.72 8.57
CA ILE A 43 25.68 -2.17 8.62
C ILE A 43 24.59 -2.83 7.77
N VAL A 44 23.37 -2.33 7.86
CA VAL A 44 22.22 -2.77 7.06
C VAL A 44 21.41 -1.55 6.60
N LYS A 45 20.78 -1.66 5.43
CA LYS A 45 19.81 -0.67 4.94
C LYS A 45 18.42 -1.25 5.17
N VAL A 46 17.75 -0.83 6.26
CA VAL A 46 16.43 -1.34 6.63
C VAL A 46 15.40 -0.22 6.66
N CYS A 47 14.22 -0.53 6.15
CA CYS A 47 13.02 0.28 6.33
C CYS A 47 11.93 -0.61 6.91
N ALA A 48 11.23 -0.14 7.94
CA ALA A 48 10.08 -0.82 8.52
C ALA A 48 8.82 -0.02 8.25
N VAL A 49 7.77 -0.69 7.79
CA VAL A 49 6.45 -0.09 7.51
C VAL A 49 5.36 -0.91 8.19
N LYS A 50 4.28 -0.23 8.54
CA LYS A 50 3.13 -0.87 9.15
C LYS A 50 2.37 -1.70 8.11
N ALA A 51 2.01 -2.94 8.48
CA ALA A 51 1.19 -3.80 7.64
C ALA A 51 -0.21 -3.18 7.43
N PRO A 52 -0.73 -3.21 6.20
CA PRO A 52 -2.04 -2.64 5.88
C PRO A 52 -3.17 -3.52 6.41
N GLY A 53 -4.31 -2.89 6.74
CA GLY A 53 -5.51 -3.59 7.20
C GLY A 53 -5.45 -4.07 8.65
N PHE A 54 -6.43 -4.88 9.03
CA PHE A 54 -6.59 -5.43 10.37
C PHE A 54 -7.08 -6.89 10.30
N GLY A 55 -6.76 -7.70 11.32
CA GLY A 55 -7.22 -9.07 11.45
C GLY A 55 -6.94 -9.92 10.20
N ASP A 56 -7.92 -10.70 9.77
CA ASP A 56 -7.78 -11.62 8.62
C ASP A 56 -7.51 -10.89 7.30
N ARG A 57 -8.01 -9.66 7.16
CA ARG A 57 -7.68 -8.83 5.99
C ARG A 57 -6.20 -8.49 5.93
N ARG A 58 -5.58 -8.17 7.07
CA ARG A 58 -4.12 -7.94 7.14
C ARG A 58 -3.35 -9.18 6.73
N LYS A 59 -3.74 -10.35 7.25
CA LYS A 59 -3.12 -11.63 6.88
C LYS A 59 -3.21 -11.87 5.38
N ALA A 60 -4.40 -11.72 4.81
CA ALA A 60 -4.61 -11.89 3.38
C ALA A 60 -3.78 -10.92 2.52
N MET A 61 -3.62 -9.66 2.95
CA MET A 61 -2.79 -8.68 2.25
C MET A 61 -1.30 -9.00 2.37
N LEU A 62 -0.83 -9.50 3.51
CA LEU A 62 0.54 -9.96 3.68
C LEU A 62 0.84 -11.19 2.80
N GLU A 63 -0.11 -12.12 2.68
CA GLU A 63 -0.01 -13.26 1.76
C GLU A 63 0.06 -12.80 0.30
N ASP A 64 -0.75 -11.82 -0.09
CA ASP A 64 -0.71 -11.25 -1.44
C ASP A 64 0.66 -10.66 -1.76
N MET A 65 1.26 -9.93 -0.79
CA MET A 65 2.62 -9.39 -0.92
C MET A 65 3.68 -10.50 -0.98
N ALA A 66 3.54 -11.55 -0.18
CA ALA A 66 4.44 -12.70 -0.21
C ALA A 66 4.42 -13.40 -1.56
N ILE A 67 3.24 -13.68 -2.12
CA ILE A 67 3.07 -14.28 -3.44
C ILE A 67 3.66 -13.38 -4.54
N LEU A 68 3.39 -12.06 -4.48
CA LEU A 68 3.91 -11.10 -5.44
C LEU A 68 5.45 -11.04 -5.46
N THR A 69 6.07 -11.22 -4.31
CA THR A 69 7.52 -11.08 -4.14
C THR A 69 8.27 -12.42 -4.13
N GLY A 70 7.56 -13.54 -4.14
CA GLY A 70 8.13 -14.88 -4.06
C GLY A 70 8.70 -15.23 -2.68
N GLY A 71 8.17 -14.62 -1.63
CA GLY A 71 8.49 -14.92 -0.24
C GLY A 71 7.37 -15.65 0.47
N VAL A 72 7.49 -15.77 1.80
CA VAL A 72 6.44 -16.33 2.65
C VAL A 72 6.11 -15.39 3.81
N VAL A 73 4.89 -15.47 4.32
CA VAL A 73 4.50 -14.76 5.54
C VAL A 73 5.10 -15.49 6.73
N ILE A 74 5.89 -14.79 7.53
CA ILE A 74 6.46 -15.35 8.76
C ILE A 74 5.45 -15.14 9.88
N SER A 75 4.77 -16.20 10.27
CA SER A 75 3.74 -16.21 11.30
C SER A 75 3.73 -17.57 12.02
N GLU A 76 3.52 -17.56 13.32
CA GLU A 76 3.37 -18.78 14.12
C GLU A 76 2.20 -19.65 13.65
N GLU A 77 1.15 -19.04 13.12
CA GLU A 77 -0.02 -19.74 12.60
C GLU A 77 0.30 -20.66 11.41
N VAL A 78 1.30 -20.28 10.60
CA VAL A 78 1.79 -21.13 9.48
C VAL A 78 3.01 -21.97 9.90
N GLY A 79 3.35 -22.00 11.18
CA GLY A 79 4.45 -22.78 11.73
C GLY A 79 5.84 -22.19 11.46
N LEU A 80 5.92 -20.94 11.00
CA LEU A 80 7.17 -20.23 10.78
C LEU A 80 7.40 -19.21 11.89
N SER A 81 8.45 -19.43 12.68
CA SER A 81 8.90 -18.43 13.65
C SER A 81 9.99 -17.55 13.06
N LEU A 82 10.07 -16.32 13.53
CA LEU A 82 11.06 -15.35 13.07
C LEU A 82 12.50 -15.83 13.33
N GLU A 83 12.72 -16.55 14.43
CA GLU A 83 14.01 -17.14 14.79
C GLU A 83 14.54 -18.15 13.76
N LYS A 84 13.63 -18.84 13.06
CA LYS A 84 13.96 -19.87 12.06
C LYS A 84 13.94 -19.32 10.64
N ALA A 85 13.50 -18.08 10.47
CA ALA A 85 13.45 -17.44 9.17
C ALA A 85 14.83 -17.23 8.57
N THR A 86 14.95 -17.47 7.29
CA THR A 86 16.17 -17.34 6.51
C THR A 86 15.98 -16.40 5.33
N ILE A 87 17.07 -16.01 4.67
CA ILE A 87 16.99 -15.20 3.44
C ILE A 87 16.14 -15.89 2.34
N LYS A 88 16.02 -17.20 2.35
CA LYS A 88 15.24 -17.94 1.36
C LYS A 88 13.74 -17.75 1.51
N ASP A 89 13.31 -17.43 2.71
CA ASP A 89 11.90 -17.18 3.06
C ASP A 89 11.47 -15.74 2.71
N LEU A 90 12.45 -14.85 2.45
CA LEU A 90 12.18 -13.46 2.14
C LEU A 90 11.82 -13.28 0.67
N GLY A 91 10.79 -12.47 0.42
CA GLY A 91 10.44 -12.01 -0.91
C GLY A 91 11.50 -11.07 -1.50
N ARG A 92 11.45 -10.89 -2.81
CA ARG A 92 12.35 -9.99 -3.55
C ARG A 92 11.56 -9.10 -4.49
N ALA A 93 12.07 -7.89 -4.71
CA ALA A 93 11.55 -6.98 -5.72
C ALA A 93 12.72 -6.21 -6.35
N LYS A 94 12.53 -5.75 -7.57
CA LYS A 94 13.54 -4.94 -8.27
C LYS A 94 13.70 -3.57 -7.61
N LYS A 95 12.59 -2.98 -7.17
CA LYS A 95 12.57 -1.67 -6.52
C LYS A 95 11.42 -1.58 -5.54
N ILE A 96 11.68 -0.94 -4.40
CA ILE A 96 10.63 -0.57 -3.44
C ILE A 96 10.75 0.94 -3.21
N GLN A 97 9.62 1.62 -3.26
CA GLN A 97 9.50 3.04 -2.93
C GLN A 97 8.61 3.19 -1.71
N VAL A 98 9.15 3.84 -0.70
CA VAL A 98 8.42 4.13 0.55
C VAL A 98 8.27 5.64 0.66
N SER A 99 7.05 6.09 0.84
CA SER A 99 6.71 7.47 1.17
C SER A 99 5.98 7.50 2.52
N LYS A 100 5.58 8.67 2.96
CA LYS A 100 4.80 8.82 4.19
C LYS A 100 3.44 8.10 4.10
N GLU A 101 2.82 8.12 2.93
CA GLU A 101 1.46 7.63 2.72
C GLU A 101 1.44 6.24 2.06
N ASN A 102 2.46 5.90 1.28
CA ASN A 102 2.42 4.73 0.40
C ASN A 102 3.73 3.95 0.39
N THR A 103 3.60 2.63 0.27
CA THR A 103 4.71 1.72 -0.06
C THR A 103 4.39 1.02 -1.38
N THR A 104 5.24 1.21 -2.37
CA THR A 104 5.06 0.64 -3.71
C THR A 104 6.14 -0.40 -3.98
N ILE A 105 5.72 -1.62 -4.32
CA ILE A 105 6.58 -2.74 -4.71
C ILE A 105 6.54 -2.84 -6.23
N ILE A 106 7.70 -2.76 -6.86
CA ILE A 106 7.85 -2.76 -8.33
C ILE A 106 8.65 -3.98 -8.74
N ASP A 107 8.12 -4.74 -9.70
CA ASP A 107 8.73 -5.97 -10.23
C ASP A 107 9.10 -6.95 -9.11
N GLY A 108 8.10 -7.45 -8.40
CA GLY A 108 8.25 -8.53 -7.43
C GLY A 108 8.71 -9.81 -8.14
N ALA A 109 9.50 -10.61 -7.45
CA ALA A 109 10.09 -11.85 -7.99
C ALA A 109 9.16 -13.07 -7.87
N GLY A 110 7.88 -12.88 -7.58
CA GLY A 110 6.89 -13.96 -7.52
C GLY A 110 6.63 -14.62 -8.87
N GLU A 111 6.28 -15.89 -8.85
CA GLU A 111 5.95 -16.62 -10.04
C GLU A 111 4.59 -16.20 -10.61
N GLY A 112 4.51 -15.92 -11.92
CA GLY A 112 3.28 -15.48 -12.58
C GLY A 112 2.11 -16.45 -12.37
N ALA A 113 2.37 -17.75 -12.43
CA ALA A 113 1.35 -18.78 -12.18
C ALA A 113 0.75 -18.68 -10.75
N GLY A 114 1.58 -18.43 -9.74
CA GLY A 114 1.14 -18.23 -8.36
C GLY A 114 0.28 -16.98 -8.21
N ILE A 115 0.69 -15.89 -8.85
CA ILE A 115 -0.05 -14.62 -8.84
C ILE A 115 -1.42 -14.79 -9.52
N GLU A 116 -1.46 -15.46 -10.69
CA GLU A 116 -2.72 -15.73 -11.39
C GLU A 116 -3.66 -16.63 -10.59
N ALA A 117 -3.12 -17.67 -9.94
CA ALA A 117 -3.91 -18.54 -9.06
C ALA A 117 -4.52 -17.75 -7.90
N ARG A 118 -3.74 -16.84 -7.29
CA ARG A 118 -4.24 -15.96 -6.20
C ARG A 118 -5.33 -15.02 -6.70
N ILE A 119 -5.17 -14.43 -7.86
CA ILE A 119 -6.20 -13.58 -8.48
C ILE A 119 -7.49 -14.36 -8.71
N LYS A 120 -7.41 -15.60 -9.23
CA LYS A 120 -8.58 -16.44 -9.41
C LYS A 120 -9.29 -16.77 -8.10
N GLN A 121 -8.52 -17.06 -7.05
CA GLN A 121 -9.05 -17.30 -5.70
C GLN A 121 -9.82 -16.10 -5.17
N ILE A 122 -9.25 -14.88 -5.29
CA ILE A 122 -9.90 -13.65 -4.82
C ILE A 122 -11.16 -13.36 -5.64
N LYS A 123 -11.12 -13.58 -6.96
CA LYS A 123 -12.30 -13.43 -7.82
C LYS A 123 -13.44 -14.36 -7.43
N ALA A 124 -13.15 -15.61 -7.07
CA ALA A 124 -14.17 -16.52 -6.55
C ALA A 124 -14.80 -15.98 -5.23
N GLN A 125 -14.00 -15.43 -4.33
CA GLN A 125 -14.51 -14.79 -3.11
C GLN A 125 -15.40 -13.58 -3.40
N ILE A 126 -15.12 -12.82 -4.47
CA ILE A 126 -15.97 -11.70 -4.90
C ILE A 126 -17.37 -12.18 -5.32
N GLU A 127 -17.46 -13.33 -5.99
CA GLU A 127 -18.73 -13.90 -6.41
C GLU A 127 -19.54 -14.49 -5.24
N GLU A 128 -18.85 -14.99 -4.22
CA GLU A 128 -19.49 -15.61 -3.04
C GLU A 128 -19.95 -14.60 -1.99
N THR A 129 -19.33 -13.41 -1.93
CA THR A 129 -19.66 -12.43 -0.88
C THR A 129 -20.97 -11.71 -1.14
N SER A 130 -21.79 -11.60 -0.11
CA SER A 130 -23.03 -10.79 -0.10
C SER A 130 -22.80 -9.35 0.36
N SER A 131 -21.62 -9.03 0.91
CA SER A 131 -21.25 -7.72 1.42
C SER A 131 -20.64 -6.85 0.32
N ASP A 132 -21.26 -5.74 -0.01
CA ASP A 132 -20.72 -4.79 -1.00
C ASP A 132 -19.39 -4.21 -0.56
N TYR A 133 -19.22 -3.96 0.74
CA TYR A 133 -17.96 -3.50 1.31
C TYR A 133 -16.82 -4.53 1.13
N ASP A 134 -17.09 -5.81 1.42
CA ASP A 134 -16.08 -6.86 1.25
C ASP A 134 -15.76 -7.07 -0.22
N ARG A 135 -16.78 -6.99 -1.08
CA ARG A 135 -16.61 -7.06 -2.55
C ARG A 135 -15.67 -5.96 -3.03
N GLU A 136 -15.86 -4.72 -2.61
CA GLU A 136 -14.98 -3.60 -2.94
C GLU A 136 -13.54 -3.85 -2.48
N LYS A 137 -13.35 -4.31 -1.23
CA LYS A 137 -12.01 -4.59 -0.69
C LYS A 137 -11.31 -5.76 -1.37
N LEU A 138 -12.04 -6.76 -1.82
CA LEU A 138 -11.52 -7.86 -2.63
C LEU A 138 -11.13 -7.36 -4.03
N GLN A 139 -11.94 -6.50 -4.65
CA GLN A 139 -11.62 -5.88 -5.94
C GLN A 139 -10.35 -5.03 -5.87
N GLU A 140 -10.15 -4.25 -4.79
CA GLU A 140 -8.90 -3.52 -4.56
C GLU A 140 -7.68 -4.45 -4.54
N ARG A 141 -7.79 -5.62 -3.89
CA ARG A 141 -6.70 -6.61 -3.84
C ARG A 141 -6.40 -7.18 -5.23
N VAL A 142 -7.43 -7.54 -5.99
CA VAL A 142 -7.26 -7.98 -7.39
C VAL A 142 -6.56 -6.91 -8.21
N ALA A 143 -6.97 -5.66 -8.10
CA ALA A 143 -6.36 -4.55 -8.83
C ALA A 143 -4.88 -4.37 -8.50
N LYS A 144 -4.49 -4.53 -7.21
CA LYS A 144 -3.09 -4.44 -6.77
C LYS A 144 -2.23 -5.61 -7.28
N LEU A 145 -2.79 -6.81 -7.40
CA LEU A 145 -2.08 -8.00 -7.88
C LEU A 145 -2.01 -8.06 -9.42
N ALA A 146 -3.12 -7.74 -10.09
CA ALA A 146 -3.25 -7.81 -11.54
C ALA A 146 -2.75 -6.56 -12.26
N GLY A 147 -2.78 -5.41 -11.58
CA GLY A 147 -2.35 -4.14 -12.11
C GLY A 147 -0.83 -4.00 -12.03
N GLY A 148 -0.19 -3.61 -13.12
CA GLY A 148 1.20 -3.19 -13.10
C GLY A 148 1.37 -1.84 -12.40
N VAL A 149 2.60 -1.54 -12.00
CA VAL A 149 2.97 -0.20 -11.54
C VAL A 149 3.44 0.63 -12.73
N ALA A 150 2.69 1.66 -13.10
CA ALA A 150 3.12 2.62 -14.10
C ALA A 150 4.13 3.59 -13.47
N VAL A 151 5.27 3.77 -14.11
CA VAL A 151 6.30 4.71 -13.67
C VAL A 151 6.36 5.88 -14.64
N ILE A 152 5.90 7.05 -14.20
CA ILE A 152 6.00 8.29 -14.97
C ILE A 152 7.32 8.96 -14.62
N LYS A 153 8.26 8.95 -15.56
CA LYS A 153 9.57 9.63 -15.39
C LYS A 153 9.43 11.09 -15.74
N VAL A 154 9.60 11.96 -14.75
CA VAL A 154 9.56 13.41 -14.92
C VAL A 154 10.99 13.96 -14.95
N GLY A 155 11.28 14.81 -15.93
CA GLY A 155 12.57 15.49 -16.05
C GLY A 155 12.41 16.94 -16.50
N ALA A 156 13.37 17.77 -16.19
CA ALA A 156 13.45 19.17 -16.64
C ALA A 156 14.92 19.64 -16.66
N ALA A 157 15.16 20.82 -17.21
CA ALA A 157 16.49 21.40 -17.28
C ALA A 157 17.02 21.85 -15.90
N THR A 158 16.11 22.22 -14.99
CA THR A 158 16.44 22.66 -13.62
C THR A 158 15.70 21.85 -12.57
N GLU A 159 16.25 21.81 -11.36
CA GLU A 159 15.60 21.12 -10.24
C GLU A 159 14.25 21.74 -9.87
N VAL A 160 14.13 23.06 -9.98
CA VAL A 160 12.89 23.79 -9.68
C VAL A 160 11.80 23.40 -10.68
N GLU A 161 12.08 23.44 -11.96
CA GLU A 161 11.15 23.00 -13.01
C GLU A 161 10.77 21.52 -12.88
N MET A 162 11.72 20.67 -12.49
CA MET A 162 11.45 19.26 -12.26
C MET A 162 10.46 19.06 -11.11
N LYS A 163 10.64 19.79 -10.00
CA LYS A 163 9.73 19.75 -8.86
C LYS A 163 8.34 20.25 -9.24
N GLU A 164 8.25 21.34 -10.01
CA GLU A 164 6.97 21.88 -10.49
C GLU A 164 6.24 20.89 -11.40
N LYS A 165 6.93 20.30 -12.38
CA LYS A 165 6.33 19.29 -13.26
C LYS A 165 5.90 18.04 -12.47
N LYS A 166 6.70 17.61 -11.50
CA LYS A 166 6.34 16.49 -10.63
C LYS A 166 5.06 16.78 -9.85
N ALA A 167 4.98 17.94 -9.20
CA ALA A 167 3.80 18.36 -8.45
C ALA A 167 2.54 18.39 -9.34
N ARG A 168 2.66 18.88 -10.57
CA ARG A 168 1.56 18.93 -11.55
C ARG A 168 1.09 17.53 -11.97
N VAL A 169 2.02 16.57 -12.12
CA VAL A 169 1.67 15.16 -12.40
C VAL A 169 1.01 14.50 -11.18
N GLU A 170 1.51 14.78 -9.98
CA GLU A 170 0.92 14.27 -8.73
C GLU A 170 -0.51 14.79 -8.53
N ASP A 171 -0.76 16.08 -8.82
CA ASP A 171 -2.09 16.69 -8.76
C ASP A 171 -3.06 16.03 -9.76
N ALA A 172 -2.64 15.85 -10.99
CA ALA A 172 -3.42 15.14 -12.02
C ALA A 172 -3.72 13.69 -11.62
N LEU A 173 -2.77 13.00 -10.96
CA LEU A 173 -2.96 11.65 -10.46
C LEU A 173 -4.02 11.60 -9.35
N HIS A 174 -3.99 12.53 -8.40
CA HIS A 174 -4.97 12.60 -7.32
C HIS A 174 -6.38 12.89 -7.88
N ALA A 175 -6.51 13.84 -8.80
CA ALA A 175 -7.77 14.15 -9.47
C ALA A 175 -8.30 12.94 -10.25
N THR A 176 -7.44 12.21 -10.95
CA THR A 176 -7.82 11.01 -11.71
C THR A 176 -8.31 9.89 -10.81
N ARG A 177 -7.63 9.66 -9.68
CA ARG A 177 -8.06 8.66 -8.68
C ARG A 177 -9.44 9.01 -8.12
N ALA A 178 -9.62 10.25 -7.67
CA ALA A 178 -10.91 10.71 -7.16
C ALA A 178 -12.03 10.53 -8.22
N ALA A 179 -11.75 10.85 -9.48
CA ALA A 179 -12.69 10.66 -10.57
C ALA A 179 -13.09 9.20 -10.83
N VAL A 180 -12.13 8.28 -10.66
CA VAL A 180 -12.38 6.83 -10.80
C VAL A 180 -13.17 6.27 -9.61
N GLU A 181 -12.86 6.73 -8.40
CA GLU A 181 -13.46 6.24 -7.16
C GLU A 181 -14.84 6.84 -6.88
N GLU A 182 -15.02 8.13 -7.13
CA GLU A 182 -16.21 8.90 -6.74
C GLU A 182 -17.04 9.40 -7.95
N GLY A 183 -16.51 9.28 -9.17
CA GLY A 183 -17.12 9.80 -10.38
C GLY A 183 -16.80 11.28 -10.62
N ILE A 184 -17.52 11.88 -11.57
CA ILE A 184 -17.28 13.26 -12.00
C ILE A 184 -18.58 14.07 -12.03
N VAL A 185 -18.46 15.36 -11.82
CA VAL A 185 -19.52 16.35 -11.99
C VAL A 185 -19.08 17.46 -12.95
N PRO A 186 -20.00 18.23 -13.58
CA PRO A 186 -19.64 19.36 -14.41
C PRO A 186 -18.81 20.39 -13.63
N GLY A 187 -17.66 20.76 -14.18
CA GLY A 187 -16.76 21.75 -13.60
C GLY A 187 -17.22 23.20 -13.76
N GLY A 188 -16.34 24.15 -13.42
CA GLY A 188 -16.59 25.58 -13.58
C GLY A 188 -17.75 26.14 -12.75
N GLY A 189 -18.09 25.49 -11.63
CA GLY A 189 -19.20 25.90 -10.77
C GLY A 189 -20.59 25.45 -11.26
N VAL A 190 -20.68 24.78 -12.41
CA VAL A 190 -21.98 24.35 -12.99
C VAL A 190 -22.71 23.38 -12.07
N ALA A 191 -21.99 22.45 -11.40
CA ALA A 191 -22.61 21.53 -10.45
C ALA A 191 -23.27 22.26 -9.27
N LEU A 192 -22.61 23.28 -8.72
CA LEU A 192 -23.16 24.11 -7.63
C LEU A 192 -24.36 24.95 -8.09
N ILE A 193 -24.31 25.53 -9.30
CA ILE A 193 -25.45 26.27 -9.86
C ILE A 193 -26.65 25.34 -10.06
N ARG A 194 -26.43 24.11 -10.52
CA ARG A 194 -27.51 23.12 -10.66
C ARG A 194 -28.06 22.68 -9.30
N ALA A 195 -27.19 22.47 -8.29
CA ALA A 195 -27.59 22.12 -6.95
C ALA A 195 -28.45 23.20 -6.26
N LYS A 196 -28.30 24.47 -6.65
CA LYS A 196 -29.13 25.59 -6.16
C LYS A 196 -30.64 25.31 -6.31
N ALA A 197 -31.05 24.62 -7.36
CA ALA A 197 -32.45 24.26 -7.54
C ALA A 197 -32.99 23.34 -6.45
N ALA A 198 -32.13 22.47 -5.88
CA ALA A 198 -32.51 21.52 -4.81
C ALA A 198 -32.76 22.23 -3.47
N ILE A 199 -32.07 23.33 -3.21
CA ILE A 199 -32.24 24.08 -1.95
C ILE A 199 -33.39 25.10 -2.01
N ALA A 200 -33.86 25.47 -3.19
CA ALA A 200 -34.95 26.43 -3.35
C ALA A 200 -36.28 25.95 -2.70
N GLY A 201 -36.43 24.66 -2.49
CA GLY A 201 -37.62 24.05 -1.86
C GLY A 201 -37.50 23.77 -0.38
N ILE A 202 -36.34 24.01 0.23
CA ILE A 202 -36.10 23.74 1.64
C ILE A 202 -36.73 24.86 2.47
N LYS A 203 -37.61 24.48 3.38
CA LYS A 203 -38.22 25.40 4.34
C LYS A 203 -37.73 25.09 5.74
N GLY A 204 -37.19 26.06 6.41
CA GLY A 204 -36.83 26.01 7.81
C GLY A 204 -38.03 26.06 8.73
N VAL A 205 -37.84 25.76 10.00
CA VAL A 205 -38.88 25.81 11.04
C VAL A 205 -39.21 27.25 11.45
N ASN A 206 -38.28 28.18 11.20
CA ASN A 206 -38.41 29.61 11.50
C ASN A 206 -37.75 30.46 10.40
N GLU A 207 -37.94 31.79 10.48
CA GLU A 207 -37.37 32.74 9.51
C GLU A 207 -35.84 32.73 9.48
N ASP A 208 -35.17 32.61 10.61
CA ASP A 208 -33.72 32.58 10.69
C ASP A 208 -33.14 31.37 9.96
N GLN A 209 -33.77 30.21 10.06
CA GLN A 209 -33.36 29.01 9.32
C GLN A 209 -33.64 29.11 7.81
N ASN A 210 -34.59 29.94 7.39
CA ASN A 210 -34.84 30.17 5.97
C ASN A 210 -33.84 31.14 5.35
N HIS A 211 -33.18 31.97 6.17
CA HIS A 211 -32.15 32.92 5.73
C HIS A 211 -30.72 32.35 5.76
N GLY A 212 -30.45 31.28 6.53
CA GLY A 212 -29.16 30.60 6.60
C GLY A 212 -29.06 29.42 5.68
#